data_20c07c811ce5b9f2755660a5428401fd
#
_entry.id   20c07c811ce5b9f2755660a5428401fd
#
_cell.length_a   1.000
_cell.length_b   1.000
_cell.length_c   1.000
_cell.angle_alpha   90.00
_cell.angle_beta   90.00
_cell.angle_gamma   90.00
#
_symmetry.space_group_name_H-M   'P 1'
#
loop_
_entity.id
_entity.type
_entity.pdbx_description
1 polymer ?
#
loop_
_entity_poly.entity_id
_entity_poly.type
_entity_poly.pdbx_seq_one_letter_code
_entity_poly.pdbx_strand_id
1 'polypeptide(L)'
;GPSSAAAVERRGEIVRYTIQLEPHSRRWLLTLDAPLTAPAGTRWSDGLLLEAAEPVYERRRYSLASAPDYRLEPTLPPQRKARYLALPADVHPRAKALAASWRRRSLSDRELLATAADFFRRHDFVYTLSPPPLPQDPVDQFLFETRRGFCEHYASAFAVLMRAAGIPARVVTGYLGGEINPAGNYLIVRQSDAHAWTEVWLEGEGWVRVDATSFIAPHRIERSLAAALPAGEPIPFLARSEGFLKRLHLQWDALNTAWNRWVMGYGPELQQQLLRRIGLIDWPRTIAALTALTALALGLIALLLLRSTQRPADPLVAAYARFCRKLARRQLPRAPGEGPRDYAERVAAARPELAEQVWAITALYLRLRYGVEPPSTTDLKQLQRQIRQFAP
;
A
#
# COMPACT_ATOMS: atom_id res chain seq x y z
N GLY A 1 -20.29 -10.38 30.98
CA GLY A 1 -20.68 -11.45 30.08
C GLY A 1 -21.19 -10.87 28.79
N PRO A 2 -21.03 -11.53 27.62
CA PRO A 2 -21.56 -11.01 26.36
C PRO A 2 -23.08 -10.93 26.45
N SER A 3 -23.60 -9.72 26.42
CA SER A 3 -25.04 -9.50 26.28
C SER A 3 -25.44 -10.06 24.93
N SER A 4 -26.28 -11.13 24.94
CA SER A 4 -26.81 -11.85 23.80
C SER A 4 -25.76 -12.16 22.71
N ALA A 5 -24.88 -13.11 22.96
CA ALA A 5 -24.26 -13.84 21.91
C ALA A 5 -25.37 -14.40 21.01
N ALA A 6 -25.52 -13.88 19.82
CA ALA A 6 -26.41 -14.47 18.84
C ALA A 6 -26.13 -15.98 18.82
N ALA A 7 -27.18 -16.81 18.93
CA ALA A 7 -27.02 -18.26 18.99
C ALA A 7 -26.33 -18.73 17.71
N VAL A 8 -25.05 -19.08 17.80
CA VAL A 8 -24.25 -19.60 16.70
C VAL A 8 -24.11 -21.10 16.87
N GLU A 9 -24.73 -21.84 15.97
CA GLU A 9 -24.51 -23.28 15.86
C GLU A 9 -23.39 -23.55 14.86
N ARG A 10 -22.26 -24.01 15.36
CA ARG A 10 -21.07 -24.35 14.55
C ARG A 10 -21.25 -25.70 13.89
N ARG A 11 -20.77 -25.83 12.66
CA ARG A 11 -20.92 -27.05 11.87
C ARG A 11 -19.61 -27.58 11.29
N GLY A 12 -18.67 -26.72 10.92
CA GLY A 12 -17.45 -27.08 10.20
C GLY A 12 -16.17 -26.90 11.02
N GLU A 13 -15.05 -26.90 10.31
CA GLU A 13 -13.72 -26.71 10.88
C GLU A 13 -13.51 -25.27 11.37
N ILE A 14 -12.66 -25.15 12.39
CA ILE A 14 -12.26 -23.85 12.93
C ILE A 14 -11.04 -23.35 12.15
N VAL A 15 -11.19 -22.19 11.53
CA VAL A 15 -10.10 -21.48 10.86
C VAL A 15 -9.44 -20.52 11.83
N ARG A 16 -8.13 -20.66 12.04
CA ARG A 16 -7.32 -19.73 12.82
C ARG A 16 -6.54 -18.82 11.88
N TYR A 17 -6.61 -17.52 12.12
CA TYR A 17 -6.01 -16.52 11.24
C TYR A 17 -5.54 -15.29 12.01
N THR A 18 -4.68 -14.51 11.37
CA THR A 18 -4.20 -13.23 11.90
C THR A 18 -4.54 -12.13 10.90
N ILE A 19 -5.13 -11.06 11.37
CA ILE A 19 -5.41 -9.88 10.57
C ILE A 19 -4.40 -8.78 10.95
N GLN A 20 -3.85 -8.14 9.93
CA GLN A 20 -3.16 -6.87 10.03
C GLN A 20 -4.07 -5.82 9.42
N LEU A 21 -4.62 -4.96 10.26
CA LEU A 21 -5.59 -3.95 9.90
C LEU A 21 -4.92 -2.59 9.79
N GLU A 22 -5.12 -1.93 8.66
CA GLU A 22 -4.67 -0.55 8.46
C GLU A 22 -5.59 0.43 9.21
N PRO A 23 -5.09 1.63 9.57
CA PRO A 23 -5.89 2.65 10.25
C PRO A 23 -7.10 3.06 9.42
N HIS A 24 -8.27 3.17 10.03
CA HIS A 24 -9.51 3.60 9.37
C HIS A 24 -10.38 4.52 10.23
N SER A 25 -9.90 4.93 11.41
CA SER A 25 -10.56 5.88 12.32
C SER A 25 -11.96 5.45 12.80
N ARG A 26 -12.26 4.13 12.76
CA ARG A 26 -13.49 3.53 13.25
C ARG A 26 -13.17 2.49 14.31
N ARG A 27 -14.20 2.01 15.04
CA ARG A 27 -14.03 1.04 16.12
C ARG A 27 -14.18 -0.42 15.69
N TRP A 28 -14.78 -0.72 14.55
CA TRP A 28 -14.97 -2.09 14.11
C TRP A 28 -13.68 -2.78 13.70
N LEU A 29 -13.57 -4.04 14.10
CA LEU A 29 -12.49 -4.93 13.69
C LEU A 29 -13.04 -5.94 12.68
N LEU A 30 -12.30 -6.18 11.65
CA LEU A 30 -12.66 -7.14 10.61
C LEU A 30 -12.46 -8.57 11.13
N THR A 31 -13.37 -9.46 10.74
CA THR A 31 -13.31 -10.90 11.08
C THR A 31 -13.80 -11.71 9.89
N LEU A 32 -13.43 -12.98 9.84
CA LEU A 32 -14.20 -13.94 9.05
C LEU A 32 -15.54 -14.21 9.73
N ASP A 33 -16.48 -14.80 9.01
CA ASP A 33 -17.81 -15.13 9.53
C ASP A 33 -17.75 -15.98 10.80
N ALA A 34 -18.73 -15.80 11.67
CA ALA A 34 -18.84 -16.47 12.95
C ALA A 34 -17.54 -16.53 13.79
N PRO A 35 -16.98 -15.38 14.17
CA PRO A 35 -15.79 -15.33 15.00
C PRO A 35 -16.08 -15.92 16.40
N LEU A 36 -15.13 -16.69 16.91
CA LEU A 36 -15.24 -17.45 18.15
C LEU A 36 -14.48 -16.80 19.31
N THR A 37 -13.49 -15.99 18.98
CA THR A 37 -12.60 -15.33 19.95
C THR A 37 -12.61 -13.82 19.74
N ALA A 38 -12.41 -13.09 20.83
CA ALA A 38 -12.27 -11.63 20.79
C ALA A 38 -10.90 -11.26 21.37
N PRO A 39 -10.12 -10.43 20.70
CA PRO A 39 -8.87 -9.89 21.25
C PRO A 39 -9.12 -9.07 22.52
N ALA A 40 -8.11 -8.94 23.37
CA ALA A 40 -8.19 -8.09 24.55
C ALA A 40 -8.53 -6.64 24.18
N GLY A 41 -9.36 -5.96 24.99
CA GLY A 41 -9.81 -4.60 24.73
C GLY A 41 -10.82 -4.46 23.59
N THR A 42 -11.55 -5.53 23.26
CA THR A 42 -12.63 -5.52 22.28
C THR A 42 -13.93 -5.99 22.90
N ARG A 43 -15.05 -5.66 22.26
CA ARG A 43 -16.40 -6.09 22.66
C ARG A 43 -17.18 -6.60 21.46
N TRP A 44 -18.11 -7.50 21.73
CA TRP A 44 -19.12 -7.90 20.77
C TRP A 44 -20.24 -6.87 20.71
N SER A 45 -20.66 -6.55 19.50
CA SER A 45 -21.86 -5.79 19.19
C SER A 45 -22.89 -6.69 18.50
N ASP A 46 -24.08 -6.17 18.21
CA ASP A 46 -25.15 -6.92 17.54
C ASP A 46 -24.68 -7.51 16.20
N GLY A 47 -25.11 -8.75 15.92
CA GLY A 47 -24.82 -9.39 14.63
C GLY A 47 -23.39 -9.91 14.46
N LEU A 48 -22.71 -10.26 15.55
CA LEU A 48 -21.32 -10.77 15.57
C LEU A 48 -20.27 -9.74 15.13
N LEU A 49 -20.58 -8.45 15.24
CA LEU A 49 -19.59 -7.41 15.00
C LEU A 49 -18.61 -7.32 16.18
N LEU A 50 -17.34 -7.17 15.85
CA LEU A 50 -16.28 -6.98 16.83
C LEU A 50 -15.84 -5.52 16.84
N GLU A 51 -15.91 -4.87 18.01
CA GLU A 51 -15.54 -3.47 18.17
C GLU A 51 -14.37 -3.31 19.14
N ALA A 52 -13.41 -2.46 18.79
CA ALA A 52 -12.37 -2.01 19.68
C ALA A 52 -12.89 -0.96 20.68
N ALA A 53 -12.27 -0.84 21.83
CA ALA A 53 -12.58 0.19 22.82
C ALA A 53 -12.34 1.60 22.25
N GLU A 54 -11.26 1.77 21.47
CA GLU A 54 -10.87 3.01 20.81
C GLU A 54 -10.90 2.86 19.28
N PRO A 55 -11.13 3.95 18.53
CA PRO A 55 -10.99 3.93 17.07
C PRO A 55 -9.59 3.47 16.64
N VAL A 56 -9.50 2.79 15.51
CA VAL A 56 -8.24 2.27 14.96
C VAL A 56 -7.52 3.40 14.23
N TYR A 57 -6.66 4.13 14.93
CA TYR A 57 -5.82 5.21 14.38
C TYR A 57 -4.45 4.74 13.94
N GLU A 58 -4.01 3.57 14.43
CA GLU A 58 -2.73 2.96 14.10
C GLU A 58 -2.93 1.56 13.53
N ARG A 59 -1.93 1.07 12.81
CA ARG A 59 -1.94 -0.30 12.31
C ARG A 59 -2.05 -1.29 13.46
N ARG A 60 -3.03 -2.19 13.39
CA ARG A 60 -3.34 -3.15 14.45
C ARG A 60 -3.21 -4.57 13.94
N ARG A 61 -2.55 -5.42 14.72
CA ARG A 61 -2.45 -6.87 14.46
C ARG A 61 -3.16 -7.63 15.56
N TYR A 62 -4.01 -8.58 15.17
CA TYR A 62 -4.74 -9.44 16.09
C TYR A 62 -5.02 -10.81 15.48
N SER A 63 -5.13 -11.83 16.34
CA SER A 63 -5.41 -13.19 15.92
C SER A 63 -6.80 -13.60 16.38
N LEU A 64 -7.47 -14.34 15.51
CA LEU A 64 -8.84 -14.78 15.68
C LEU A 64 -9.00 -16.26 15.31
N ALA A 65 -10.12 -16.82 15.74
CA ALA A 65 -10.63 -18.10 15.26
C ALA A 65 -12.09 -17.90 14.83
N SER A 66 -12.48 -18.44 13.69
CA SER A 66 -13.84 -18.40 13.14
C SER A 66 -14.30 -19.77 12.72
N ALA A 67 -15.60 -19.98 12.67
CA ALA A 67 -16.25 -21.16 12.12
C ALA A 67 -17.07 -20.76 10.88
N PRO A 68 -16.49 -20.74 9.67
CA PRO A 68 -17.18 -20.26 8.47
C PRO A 68 -18.43 -21.06 8.08
N ASP A 69 -18.50 -22.34 8.48
CA ASP A 69 -19.71 -23.15 8.38
C ASP A 69 -20.47 -23.07 9.71
N TYR A 70 -21.55 -22.34 9.68
CA TYR A 70 -22.34 -22.04 10.87
C TYR A 70 -23.81 -21.82 10.54
N ARG A 71 -24.65 -21.85 11.57
CA ARG A 71 -26.02 -21.37 11.54
C ARG A 71 -26.16 -20.26 12.56
N LEU A 72 -26.63 -19.10 12.12
CA LEU A 72 -26.76 -17.93 12.97
C LEU A 72 -28.22 -17.69 13.33
N GLU A 73 -28.53 -17.72 14.62
CA GLU A 73 -29.88 -17.44 15.17
C GLU A 73 -30.99 -18.25 14.46
N PRO A 74 -30.99 -19.58 14.54
CA PRO A 74 -32.03 -20.42 13.96
C PRO A 74 -33.42 -20.10 14.47
N THR A 75 -33.50 -19.48 15.66
CA THR A 75 -34.72 -18.94 16.28
C THR A 75 -34.54 -17.43 16.49
N LEU A 76 -35.45 -16.62 15.99
CA LEU A 76 -35.41 -15.16 16.12
C LEU A 76 -36.54 -14.66 17.00
N PRO A 77 -36.25 -13.94 18.12
CA PRO A 77 -37.27 -13.39 19.02
C PRO A 77 -38.25 -12.46 18.26
N PRO A 78 -39.54 -12.43 18.62
CA PRO A 78 -40.54 -11.64 17.89
C PRO A 78 -40.19 -10.15 17.74
N GLN A 79 -39.61 -9.53 18.78
CA GLN A 79 -39.20 -8.12 18.73
C GLN A 79 -38.09 -7.88 17.70
N ARG A 80 -37.13 -8.80 17.63
CA ARG A 80 -36.05 -8.72 16.62
C ARG A 80 -36.60 -9.02 15.22
N LYS A 81 -37.50 -9.99 15.08
CA LYS A 81 -38.20 -10.27 13.81
C LYS A 81 -38.91 -9.02 13.30
N ALA A 82 -39.69 -8.33 14.17
CA ALA A 82 -40.36 -7.09 13.81
C ALA A 82 -39.39 -5.99 13.34
N ARG A 83 -38.24 -5.84 14.03
CA ARG A 83 -37.20 -4.87 13.63
C ARG A 83 -36.68 -5.13 12.19
N TYR A 84 -36.46 -6.39 11.83
CA TYR A 84 -35.92 -6.76 10.51
C TYR A 84 -36.97 -6.84 9.43
N LEU A 85 -38.26 -6.75 9.78
CA LEU A 85 -39.39 -6.58 8.85
C LEU A 85 -39.76 -5.12 8.64
N ALA A 86 -39.31 -4.21 9.52
CA ALA A 86 -39.72 -2.82 9.49
C ALA A 86 -39.33 -2.12 8.17
N LEU A 87 -40.35 -1.51 7.54
CA LEU A 87 -40.22 -0.61 6.39
C LEU A 87 -41.03 0.63 6.65
N PRO A 88 -40.56 1.85 6.32
CA PRO A 88 -41.37 3.06 6.37
C PRO A 88 -42.62 2.91 5.50
N ALA A 89 -43.76 3.51 5.93
CA ALA A 89 -45.05 3.31 5.24
C ALA A 89 -45.04 3.90 3.83
N ASP A 90 -44.51 5.11 3.68
CA ASP A 90 -44.69 5.97 2.50
C ASP A 90 -43.56 5.87 1.47
N VAL A 91 -42.70 4.85 1.56
CA VAL A 91 -41.57 4.68 0.62
C VAL A 91 -41.71 3.37 -0.18
N HIS A 92 -41.17 3.36 -1.40
CA HIS A 92 -41.04 2.21 -2.28
C HIS A 92 -42.38 1.48 -2.58
N PRO A 93 -43.45 2.19 -3.01
CA PRO A 93 -44.77 1.58 -3.22
C PRO A 93 -44.75 0.50 -4.31
N ARG A 94 -43.96 0.66 -5.37
CA ARG A 94 -43.87 -0.32 -6.49
C ARG A 94 -43.16 -1.58 -6.04
N ALA A 95 -42.07 -1.48 -5.28
CA ALA A 95 -41.38 -2.63 -4.71
C ALA A 95 -42.27 -3.41 -3.74
N LYS A 96 -43.02 -2.70 -2.88
CA LYS A 96 -44.01 -3.31 -1.99
C LYS A 96 -45.10 -4.03 -2.75
N ALA A 97 -45.68 -3.42 -3.80
CA ALA A 97 -46.70 -4.04 -4.64
C ALA A 97 -46.18 -5.30 -5.35
N LEU A 98 -44.93 -5.27 -5.83
CA LEU A 98 -44.27 -6.40 -6.46
C LEU A 98 -44.11 -7.58 -5.46
N ALA A 99 -43.51 -7.26 -4.29
CA ALA A 99 -43.33 -8.26 -3.24
C ALA A 99 -44.66 -8.87 -2.74
N ALA A 100 -45.70 -8.05 -2.55
CA ALA A 100 -47.02 -8.50 -2.20
C ALA A 100 -47.65 -9.39 -3.30
N SER A 101 -47.37 -9.11 -4.57
CA SER A 101 -47.81 -9.96 -5.68
C SER A 101 -47.22 -11.37 -5.65
N TRP A 102 -45.94 -11.47 -5.26
CA TRP A 102 -45.29 -12.76 -5.08
C TRP A 102 -45.85 -13.51 -3.88
N ARG A 103 -46.05 -12.84 -2.73
CA ARG A 103 -46.62 -13.47 -1.54
C ARG A 103 -48.05 -13.99 -1.76
N ARG A 104 -48.89 -13.30 -2.55
CA ARG A 104 -50.24 -13.77 -2.89
C ARG A 104 -50.25 -15.09 -3.67
N ARG A 105 -49.17 -15.50 -4.28
CA ARG A 105 -49.04 -16.81 -4.95
C ARG A 105 -48.76 -17.94 -3.94
N SER A 106 -48.84 -17.68 -2.66
CA SER A 106 -48.61 -18.63 -1.55
C SER A 106 -47.26 -19.35 -1.64
N LEU A 107 -46.22 -18.64 -2.12
CA LEU A 107 -44.89 -19.20 -2.22
C LEU A 107 -44.29 -19.35 -0.82
N SER A 108 -43.53 -20.42 -0.61
CA SER A 108 -42.66 -20.55 0.54
C SER A 108 -41.58 -19.46 0.52
N ASP A 109 -40.94 -19.17 1.66
CA ASP A 109 -39.88 -18.16 1.73
C ASP A 109 -38.73 -18.48 0.77
N ARG A 110 -38.39 -19.77 0.58
CA ARG A 110 -37.36 -20.17 -0.40
C ARG A 110 -37.78 -19.95 -1.84
N GLU A 111 -39.05 -20.22 -2.19
CA GLU A 111 -39.58 -19.92 -3.53
C GLU A 111 -39.63 -18.41 -3.79
N LEU A 112 -39.90 -17.59 -2.76
CA LEU A 112 -39.82 -16.14 -2.89
C LEU A 112 -38.39 -15.67 -3.16
N LEU A 113 -37.40 -16.24 -2.47
CA LEU A 113 -36.00 -15.96 -2.76
C LEU A 113 -35.61 -16.30 -4.19
N ALA A 114 -36.03 -17.48 -4.67
CA ALA A 114 -35.81 -17.89 -6.06
C ALA A 114 -36.50 -16.96 -7.05
N THR A 115 -37.76 -16.56 -6.78
CA THR A 115 -38.54 -15.64 -7.62
C THR A 115 -37.87 -14.26 -7.67
N ALA A 116 -37.37 -13.77 -6.57
CA ALA A 116 -36.64 -12.51 -6.52
C ALA A 116 -35.29 -12.60 -7.30
N ALA A 117 -34.55 -13.68 -7.15
CA ALA A 117 -33.33 -13.92 -7.92
C ALA A 117 -33.61 -13.95 -9.43
N ASP A 118 -34.67 -14.62 -9.83
CA ASP A 118 -35.12 -14.71 -11.25
C ASP A 118 -35.57 -13.34 -11.77
N PHE A 119 -36.19 -12.52 -10.93
CA PHE A 119 -36.53 -11.15 -11.31
C PHE A 119 -35.28 -10.38 -11.71
N PHE A 120 -34.22 -10.39 -10.90
CA PHE A 120 -32.96 -9.72 -11.24
C PHE A 120 -32.29 -10.31 -12.49
N ARG A 121 -32.32 -11.62 -12.69
CA ARG A 121 -31.71 -12.28 -13.87
C ARG A 121 -32.42 -11.98 -15.17
N ARG A 122 -33.76 -11.85 -15.16
CA ARG A 122 -34.59 -11.71 -16.38
C ARG A 122 -34.75 -10.25 -16.84
N HIS A 123 -34.42 -9.31 -16.02
CA HIS A 123 -34.49 -7.90 -16.38
C HIS A 123 -33.08 -7.34 -16.60
N ASP A 124 -32.92 -6.35 -17.46
CA ASP A 124 -31.65 -5.80 -17.90
C ASP A 124 -30.97 -4.96 -16.83
N PHE A 125 -30.61 -5.58 -15.72
CA PHE A 125 -29.84 -4.96 -14.66
C PHE A 125 -28.36 -4.91 -15.04
N VAL A 126 -27.72 -3.77 -14.77
CA VAL A 126 -26.31 -3.53 -15.10
C VAL A 126 -25.52 -3.16 -13.84
N TYR A 127 -24.43 -3.88 -13.59
CA TYR A 127 -23.50 -3.52 -12.55
C TYR A 127 -22.58 -2.39 -13.02
N THR A 128 -22.58 -1.25 -12.34
CA THR A 128 -21.77 -0.07 -12.66
C THR A 128 -21.41 0.69 -11.41
N LEU A 129 -20.20 1.27 -11.35
CA LEU A 129 -19.75 2.15 -10.25
C LEU A 129 -20.18 3.61 -10.46
N SER A 130 -20.77 3.93 -11.63
CA SER A 130 -21.24 5.27 -11.98
C SER A 130 -22.74 5.25 -12.28
N PRO A 131 -23.60 4.85 -11.32
CA PRO A 131 -25.04 4.83 -11.54
C PRO A 131 -25.59 6.26 -11.64
N PRO A 132 -26.71 6.45 -12.34
CA PRO A 132 -27.42 7.72 -12.29
C PRO A 132 -27.95 7.98 -10.87
N PRO A 133 -28.09 9.27 -10.47
CA PRO A 133 -28.65 9.62 -9.16
C PRO A 133 -30.12 9.15 -9.04
N LEU A 134 -30.49 8.77 -7.83
CA LEU A 134 -31.83 8.26 -7.47
C LEU A 134 -32.45 9.20 -6.42
N PRO A 135 -32.97 10.38 -6.79
CA PRO A 135 -33.39 11.42 -5.85
C PRO A 135 -34.68 11.13 -5.10
N GLN A 136 -35.54 10.27 -5.61
CA GLN A 136 -36.85 9.95 -5.03
C GLN A 136 -37.04 8.43 -5.03
N ASP A 137 -37.57 7.88 -3.94
CA ASP A 137 -37.81 6.43 -3.83
C ASP A 137 -36.70 5.57 -4.46
N PRO A 138 -35.46 5.62 -3.95
CA PRO A 138 -34.29 5.12 -4.66
C PRO A 138 -34.39 3.63 -5.03
N VAL A 139 -35.10 2.83 -4.24
CA VAL A 139 -35.31 1.41 -4.53
C VAL A 139 -36.26 1.23 -5.71
N ASP A 140 -37.34 1.99 -5.78
CA ASP A 140 -38.30 1.91 -6.90
C ASP A 140 -37.65 2.40 -8.19
N GLN A 141 -36.93 3.52 -8.15
CA GLN A 141 -36.19 4.02 -9.32
C GLN A 141 -35.12 3.02 -9.78
N PHE A 142 -34.39 2.40 -8.86
CA PHE A 142 -33.41 1.39 -9.20
C PHE A 142 -34.07 0.16 -9.84
N LEU A 143 -35.12 -0.38 -9.24
CA LEU A 143 -35.74 -1.64 -9.71
C LEU A 143 -36.48 -1.50 -11.05
N PHE A 144 -37.11 -0.36 -11.28
CA PHE A 144 -38.10 -0.23 -12.38
C PHE A 144 -37.71 0.76 -13.47
N GLU A 145 -36.74 1.64 -13.21
CA GLU A 145 -36.36 2.70 -14.13
C GLU A 145 -34.93 2.57 -14.60
N THR A 146 -33.96 2.77 -13.69
CA THR A 146 -32.55 2.83 -14.07
C THR A 146 -31.92 1.47 -14.24
N ARG A 147 -32.17 0.54 -13.35
CA ARG A 147 -31.58 -0.83 -13.28
C ARG A 147 -30.05 -0.84 -13.31
N ARG A 148 -29.44 0.29 -12.96
CA ARG A 148 -27.99 0.51 -12.98
C ARG A 148 -27.51 0.85 -11.58
N GLY A 149 -26.56 0.04 -11.06
CA GLY A 149 -26.07 0.22 -9.71
C GLY A 149 -24.92 -0.70 -9.35
N PHE A 150 -24.42 -0.56 -8.15
CA PHE A 150 -23.41 -1.44 -7.56
C PHE A 150 -23.96 -2.16 -6.32
N CYS A 151 -23.15 -2.93 -5.63
CA CYS A 151 -23.58 -3.86 -4.57
C CYS A 151 -24.58 -3.28 -3.57
N GLU A 152 -24.44 -2.03 -3.16
CA GLU A 152 -25.36 -1.38 -2.21
C GLU A 152 -26.78 -1.24 -2.75
N HIS A 153 -26.93 -0.92 -4.04
CA HIS A 153 -28.24 -0.83 -4.71
C HIS A 153 -28.94 -2.18 -4.74
N TYR A 154 -28.22 -3.22 -5.14
CA TYR A 154 -28.74 -4.59 -5.21
C TYR A 154 -29.09 -5.12 -3.83
N ALA A 155 -28.20 -4.97 -2.84
CA ALA A 155 -28.42 -5.44 -1.48
C ALA A 155 -29.61 -4.72 -0.82
N SER A 156 -29.69 -3.39 -0.98
CA SER A 156 -30.79 -2.60 -0.41
C SER A 156 -32.13 -2.93 -1.04
N ALA A 157 -32.17 -3.02 -2.37
CA ALA A 157 -33.40 -3.36 -3.09
C ALA A 157 -33.88 -4.77 -2.75
N PHE A 158 -32.96 -5.74 -2.68
CA PHE A 158 -33.30 -7.10 -2.30
C PHE A 158 -33.82 -7.16 -0.85
N ALA A 159 -33.18 -6.46 0.09
CA ALA A 159 -33.65 -6.39 1.48
C ALA A 159 -35.07 -5.78 1.58
N VAL A 160 -35.35 -4.72 0.84
CA VAL A 160 -36.68 -4.08 0.80
C VAL A 160 -37.74 -5.06 0.24
N LEU A 161 -37.44 -5.75 -0.86
CA LEU A 161 -38.36 -6.75 -1.43
C LEU A 161 -38.65 -7.87 -0.43
N MET A 162 -37.62 -8.40 0.27
CA MET A 162 -37.81 -9.46 1.26
C MET A 162 -38.63 -8.98 2.44
N ARG A 163 -38.33 -7.81 3.01
CA ARG A 163 -39.12 -7.23 4.10
C ARG A 163 -40.58 -6.99 3.71
N ALA A 164 -40.81 -6.48 2.52
CA ALA A 164 -42.15 -6.24 1.97
C ALA A 164 -42.90 -7.57 1.71
N ALA A 165 -42.20 -8.65 1.41
CA ALA A 165 -42.75 -9.99 1.31
C ALA A 165 -42.93 -10.70 2.66
N GLY A 166 -42.58 -10.07 3.79
CA GLY A 166 -42.72 -10.63 5.13
C GLY A 166 -41.56 -11.54 5.57
N ILE A 167 -40.42 -11.47 4.88
CA ILE A 167 -39.18 -12.18 5.23
C ILE A 167 -38.24 -11.19 5.92
N PRO A 168 -37.82 -11.45 7.18
CA PRO A 168 -36.87 -10.58 7.85
C PRO A 168 -35.56 -10.51 7.07
N ALA A 169 -35.06 -9.30 6.82
CA ALA A 169 -33.84 -9.09 6.03
C ALA A 169 -33.00 -7.95 6.57
N ARG A 170 -31.70 -8.02 6.35
CA ARG A 170 -30.74 -6.96 6.68
C ARG A 170 -29.69 -6.82 5.59
N VAL A 171 -29.18 -5.61 5.41
CA VAL A 171 -28.00 -5.37 4.60
C VAL A 171 -26.77 -5.53 5.47
N VAL A 172 -25.80 -6.27 4.98
CA VAL A 172 -24.51 -6.49 5.62
C VAL A 172 -23.42 -5.92 4.73
N THR A 173 -22.46 -5.23 5.35
CA THR A 173 -21.29 -4.68 4.66
C THR A 173 -20.03 -5.35 5.15
N GLY A 174 -19.08 -5.56 4.27
CA GLY A 174 -17.81 -6.19 4.57
C GLY A 174 -16.90 -6.15 3.37
N TYR A 175 -16.16 -7.23 3.17
CA TYR A 175 -15.27 -7.40 2.02
C TYR A 175 -15.55 -8.72 1.34
N LEU A 176 -15.36 -8.75 0.03
CA LEU A 176 -15.56 -9.95 -0.77
C LEU A 176 -14.30 -10.25 -1.58
N GLY A 177 -13.68 -11.40 -1.28
CA GLY A 177 -12.45 -11.82 -1.94
C GLY A 177 -11.19 -11.14 -1.38
N GLY A 178 -10.24 -10.94 -2.27
CA GLY A 178 -8.91 -10.40 -1.99
C GLY A 178 -7.89 -11.01 -2.94
N GLU A 179 -6.65 -10.58 -2.86
CA GLU A 179 -5.54 -11.05 -3.69
C GLU A 179 -4.52 -11.81 -2.84
N ILE A 180 -4.23 -13.05 -3.22
CA ILE A 180 -3.17 -13.83 -2.56
C ILE A 180 -1.82 -13.27 -2.99
N ASN A 181 -1.01 -12.84 -2.02
CA ASN A 181 0.39 -12.49 -2.25
C ASN A 181 1.25 -13.76 -2.08
N PRO A 182 1.75 -14.35 -3.18
CA PRO A 182 2.51 -15.60 -3.12
C PRO A 182 3.89 -15.41 -2.46
N ALA A 183 4.46 -14.20 -2.51
CA ALA A 183 5.76 -13.93 -1.90
C ALA A 183 5.72 -13.92 -0.37
N GLY A 184 4.56 -13.58 0.23
CA GLY A 184 4.38 -13.52 1.69
C GLY A 184 3.39 -14.54 2.24
N ASN A 185 2.72 -15.31 1.38
CA ASN A 185 1.68 -16.29 1.70
C ASN A 185 0.58 -15.71 2.61
N TYR A 186 0.00 -14.59 2.19
CA TYR A 186 -1.12 -13.93 2.87
C TYR A 186 -2.10 -13.33 1.86
N LEU A 187 -3.34 -13.12 2.32
CA LEU A 187 -4.40 -12.49 1.54
C LEU A 187 -4.38 -10.97 1.76
N ILE A 188 -4.30 -10.21 0.67
CA ILE A 188 -4.46 -8.76 0.67
C ILE A 188 -5.92 -8.46 0.37
N VAL A 189 -6.59 -7.80 1.30
CA VAL A 189 -7.96 -7.29 1.14
C VAL A 189 -7.89 -5.78 1.04
N ARG A 190 -8.31 -5.24 -0.10
CA ARG A 190 -8.24 -3.80 -0.38
C ARG A 190 -9.60 -3.12 -0.18
N GLN A 191 -9.60 -1.81 -0.05
CA GLN A 191 -10.85 -1.04 0.00
C GLN A 191 -11.70 -1.23 -1.27
N SER A 192 -11.10 -1.53 -2.42
CA SER A 192 -11.81 -1.89 -3.65
C SER A 192 -12.58 -3.21 -3.57
N ASP A 193 -12.25 -4.06 -2.59
CA ASP A 193 -12.93 -5.33 -2.34
C ASP A 193 -14.11 -5.17 -1.37
N ALA A 194 -14.39 -3.93 -0.93
CA ALA A 194 -15.57 -3.61 -0.14
C ALA A 194 -16.83 -4.06 -0.87
N HIS A 195 -17.76 -4.66 -0.15
CA HIS A 195 -18.95 -5.26 -0.70
C HIS A 195 -20.13 -5.18 0.26
N ALA A 196 -21.33 -5.16 -0.30
CA ALA A 196 -22.58 -5.22 0.45
C ALA A 196 -23.43 -6.39 -0.08
N TRP A 197 -24.03 -7.13 0.83
CA TRP A 197 -24.95 -8.22 0.53
C TRP A 197 -26.17 -8.18 1.44
N THR A 198 -27.14 -9.01 1.17
CA THR A 198 -28.33 -9.16 2.01
C THR A 198 -28.22 -10.47 2.81
N GLU A 199 -28.64 -10.45 4.04
CA GLU A 199 -28.96 -11.64 4.79
C GLU A 199 -30.46 -11.66 5.05
N VAL A 200 -31.07 -12.82 4.82
CA VAL A 200 -32.48 -13.09 5.08
C VAL A 200 -32.61 -14.14 6.16
N TRP A 201 -33.56 -13.97 7.05
CA TRP A 201 -33.82 -14.96 8.09
C TRP A 201 -34.89 -15.94 7.67
N LEU A 202 -34.53 -17.23 7.65
CA LEU A 202 -35.44 -18.34 7.35
C LEU A 202 -35.64 -19.18 8.61
N GLU A 203 -36.87 -19.56 8.87
CA GLU A 203 -37.21 -20.33 10.05
C GLU A 203 -36.46 -21.67 10.10
N GLY A 204 -35.81 -21.99 11.21
CA GLY A 204 -35.00 -23.19 11.38
C GLY A 204 -33.62 -23.16 10.69
N GLU A 205 -33.39 -22.26 9.74
CA GLU A 205 -32.09 -22.09 9.07
C GLU A 205 -31.30 -20.93 9.67
N GLY A 206 -31.98 -19.93 10.20
CA GLY A 206 -31.37 -18.70 10.70
C GLY A 206 -31.08 -17.71 9.58
N TRP A 207 -30.03 -16.87 9.76
CA TRP A 207 -29.60 -15.90 8.76
C TRP A 207 -28.88 -16.58 7.61
N VAL A 208 -29.43 -16.43 6.41
CA VAL A 208 -28.91 -16.97 5.14
C VAL A 208 -28.38 -15.81 4.30
N ARG A 209 -27.15 -15.89 3.86
CA ARG A 209 -26.54 -14.90 2.97
C ARG A 209 -27.11 -15.02 1.56
N VAL A 210 -27.54 -13.89 1.01
CA VAL A 210 -27.99 -13.75 -0.38
C VAL A 210 -27.29 -12.56 -1.00
N ASP A 211 -26.39 -12.82 -1.91
CA ASP A 211 -25.70 -11.77 -2.65
C ASP A 211 -26.43 -11.50 -3.97
N ALA A 212 -27.26 -10.47 -3.99
CA ALA A 212 -28.04 -10.12 -5.17
C ALA A 212 -27.16 -9.68 -6.37
N THR A 213 -25.92 -9.23 -6.12
CA THR A 213 -24.95 -8.93 -7.18
C THR A 213 -24.57 -10.16 -7.97
N SER A 214 -24.56 -11.35 -7.34
CA SER A 214 -24.22 -12.61 -8.01
C SER A 214 -25.19 -12.99 -9.13
N PHE A 215 -26.42 -12.49 -9.07
CA PHE A 215 -27.43 -12.79 -10.09
C PHE A 215 -27.15 -12.08 -11.42
N ILE A 216 -26.40 -10.98 -11.38
CA ILE A 216 -26.16 -10.09 -12.51
C ILE A 216 -24.67 -10.11 -12.93
N ALA A 217 -23.78 -10.11 -11.96
CA ALA A 217 -22.34 -10.03 -12.18
C ALA A 217 -21.59 -11.12 -11.38
N PRO A 218 -21.74 -12.40 -11.72
CA PRO A 218 -21.09 -13.50 -10.99
C PRO A 218 -19.57 -13.36 -10.96
N HIS A 219 -18.98 -12.78 -12.00
CA HIS A 219 -17.54 -12.53 -12.06
C HIS A 219 -17.03 -11.56 -10.98
N ARG A 220 -17.91 -10.72 -10.40
CA ARG A 220 -17.56 -9.86 -9.26
C ARG A 220 -17.20 -10.69 -8.03
N ILE A 221 -17.84 -11.83 -7.87
CA ILE A 221 -17.66 -12.75 -6.74
C ILE A 221 -16.48 -13.69 -7.00
N GLU A 222 -16.36 -14.20 -8.23
CA GLU A 222 -15.41 -15.24 -8.58
C GLU A 222 -14.00 -14.71 -8.87
N ARG A 223 -13.87 -13.50 -9.41
CA ARG A 223 -12.59 -12.99 -9.91
C ARG A 223 -12.15 -11.67 -9.27
N SER A 224 -12.82 -10.57 -9.59
CA SER A 224 -12.49 -9.23 -9.05
C SER A 224 -13.50 -8.18 -9.48
N LEU A 225 -13.42 -6.99 -8.87
CA LEU A 225 -14.21 -5.82 -9.28
C LEU A 225 -13.99 -5.49 -10.78
N ALA A 226 -12.76 -5.57 -11.25
CA ALA A 226 -12.41 -5.24 -12.63
C ALA A 226 -13.10 -6.16 -13.68
N ALA A 227 -13.33 -7.43 -13.33
CA ALA A 227 -13.97 -8.39 -14.21
C ALA A 227 -15.51 -8.23 -14.31
N ALA A 228 -16.11 -7.49 -13.38
CA ALA A 228 -17.56 -7.29 -13.30
C ALA A 228 -18.04 -5.99 -13.99
N LEU A 229 -17.11 -5.08 -14.30
CA LEU A 229 -17.45 -3.77 -14.86
C LEU A 229 -17.53 -3.80 -16.38
N PRO A 230 -18.46 -3.05 -16.99
CA PRO A 230 -18.52 -2.85 -18.44
C PRO A 230 -17.22 -2.25 -19.00
N ALA A 231 -16.93 -2.54 -20.26
CA ALA A 231 -15.79 -1.94 -20.94
C ALA A 231 -15.90 -0.41 -20.98
N GLY A 232 -14.85 0.28 -20.48
CA GLY A 232 -14.81 1.76 -20.47
C GLY A 232 -15.05 2.42 -19.11
N GLU A 233 -15.47 1.68 -18.08
CA GLU A 233 -15.57 2.26 -16.75
C GLU A 233 -14.18 2.53 -16.12
N PRO A 234 -14.02 3.63 -15.35
CA PRO A 234 -12.78 3.95 -14.69
C PRO A 234 -12.49 2.94 -13.56
N ILE A 235 -11.51 2.08 -13.81
CA ILE A 235 -11.00 1.11 -12.84
C ILE A 235 -9.78 1.73 -12.15
N PRO A 236 -9.60 1.61 -10.82
CA PRO A 236 -8.39 2.03 -10.13
C PRO A 236 -7.13 1.46 -10.80
N PHE A 237 -6.11 2.29 -10.97
CA PHE A 237 -4.87 1.94 -11.70
C PHE A 237 -4.24 0.63 -11.21
N LEU A 238 -4.27 0.37 -9.91
CA LEU A 238 -3.73 -0.85 -9.30
C LEU A 238 -4.50 -2.12 -9.68
N ALA A 239 -5.78 -2.01 -10.02
CA ALA A 239 -6.59 -3.14 -10.48
C ALA A 239 -6.35 -3.50 -11.95
N ARG A 240 -5.71 -2.59 -12.72
CA ARG A 240 -5.35 -2.78 -14.14
C ARG A 240 -3.94 -3.31 -14.36
N SER A 241 -3.05 -3.19 -13.36
CA SER A 241 -1.65 -3.56 -13.56
C SER A 241 -1.48 -5.07 -13.66
N GLU A 242 -1.17 -5.57 -14.84
CA GLU A 242 -0.76 -6.95 -15.09
C GLU A 242 0.75 -7.00 -15.42
N GLY A 243 1.41 -8.10 -15.06
CA GLY A 243 2.79 -8.34 -15.46
C GLY A 243 3.87 -7.95 -14.45
N PHE A 244 4.99 -7.43 -14.93
CA PHE A 244 6.20 -7.17 -14.13
C PHE A 244 5.98 -6.17 -12.97
N LEU A 245 5.29 -5.07 -13.23
CA LEU A 245 5.00 -4.04 -12.21
C LEU A 245 4.15 -4.59 -11.05
N LYS A 246 3.19 -5.45 -11.36
CA LYS A 246 2.40 -6.13 -10.34
C LYS A 246 3.25 -7.03 -9.46
N ARG A 247 4.15 -7.82 -10.07
CA ARG A 247 5.08 -8.68 -9.32
C ARG A 247 6.01 -7.87 -8.41
N LEU A 248 6.56 -6.77 -8.92
CA LEU A 248 7.41 -5.88 -8.13
C LEU A 248 6.65 -5.26 -6.96
N HIS A 249 5.40 -4.85 -7.18
CA HIS A 249 4.53 -4.32 -6.12
C HIS A 249 4.24 -5.37 -5.05
N LEU A 250 3.91 -6.60 -5.44
CA LEU A 250 3.67 -7.70 -4.49
C LEU A 250 4.93 -8.07 -3.69
N GLN A 251 6.11 -8.04 -4.31
CA GLN A 251 7.38 -8.26 -3.60
C GLN A 251 7.68 -7.13 -2.61
N TRP A 252 7.47 -5.87 -3.02
CA TRP A 252 7.62 -4.72 -2.14
C TRP A 252 6.65 -4.77 -0.97
N ASP A 253 5.39 -5.12 -1.23
CA ASP A 253 4.37 -5.29 -0.20
C ASP A 253 4.73 -6.43 0.78
N ALA A 254 5.25 -7.56 0.27
CA ALA A 254 5.74 -8.66 1.09
C ALA A 254 6.92 -8.24 1.98
N LEU A 255 7.88 -7.48 1.43
CA LEU A 255 9.02 -6.95 2.18
C LEU A 255 8.56 -5.97 3.27
N ASN A 256 7.67 -5.03 2.92
CA ASN A 256 7.11 -4.06 3.85
C ASN A 256 6.28 -4.74 4.95
N THR A 257 5.50 -5.75 4.60
CA THR A 257 4.73 -6.55 5.57
C THR A 257 5.64 -7.37 6.47
N ALA A 258 6.73 -7.96 5.94
CA ALA A 258 7.72 -8.66 6.73
C ALA A 258 8.46 -7.71 7.70
N TRP A 259 8.86 -6.53 7.21
CA TRP A 259 9.45 -5.48 8.01
C TRP A 259 8.52 -5.04 9.14
N ASN A 260 7.26 -4.75 8.81
CA ASN A 260 6.28 -4.33 9.80
C ASN A 260 5.97 -5.44 10.82
N ARG A 261 5.93 -6.71 10.39
CA ARG A 261 5.81 -7.85 11.32
C ARG A 261 6.98 -7.92 12.28
N TRP A 262 8.18 -7.68 11.78
CA TRP A 262 9.39 -7.67 12.60
C TRP A 262 9.41 -6.48 13.55
N VAL A 263 9.14 -5.26 13.07
CA VAL A 263 9.15 -4.03 13.87
C VAL A 263 8.01 -4.00 14.90
N MET A 264 6.78 -4.34 14.51
CA MET A 264 5.65 -4.39 15.45
C MET A 264 5.70 -5.58 16.41
N GLY A 265 6.39 -6.65 16.02
CA GLY A 265 6.67 -7.79 16.88
C GLY A 265 7.88 -7.58 17.80
N TYR A 266 8.62 -6.47 17.63
CA TYR A 266 9.83 -6.17 18.40
C TYR A 266 9.47 -5.61 19.76
N GLY A 267 8.84 -6.46 20.57
CA GLY A 267 8.53 -6.14 21.97
C GLY A 267 9.74 -6.34 22.89
N PRO A 268 9.64 -5.90 24.16
CA PRO A 268 10.70 -6.06 25.17
C PRO A 268 11.21 -7.50 25.29
N GLU A 269 10.36 -8.48 25.10
CA GLU A 269 10.71 -9.91 25.19
C GLU A 269 11.60 -10.37 24.03
N LEU A 270 11.29 -9.94 22.80
CA LEU A 270 12.09 -10.26 21.61
C LEU A 270 13.43 -9.53 21.66
N GLN A 271 13.44 -8.29 22.15
CA GLN A 271 14.65 -7.53 22.38
C GLN A 271 15.58 -8.26 23.37
N GLN A 272 15.03 -8.72 24.48
CA GLN A 272 15.79 -9.49 25.46
C GLN A 272 16.31 -10.82 24.87
N GLN A 273 15.49 -11.52 24.07
CA GLN A 273 15.94 -12.76 23.42
C GLN A 273 17.07 -12.50 22.41
N LEU A 274 17.01 -11.42 21.65
CA LEU A 274 18.06 -11.01 20.72
C LEU A 274 19.34 -10.68 21.47
N LEU A 275 19.26 -9.83 22.51
CA LEU A 275 20.38 -9.46 23.36
C LEU A 275 21.01 -10.69 24.03
N ARG A 276 20.20 -11.67 24.46
CA ARG A 276 20.67 -12.97 24.96
C ARG A 276 21.46 -13.75 23.93
N ARG A 277 20.97 -13.83 22.67
CA ARG A 277 21.64 -14.57 21.58
C ARG A 277 23.00 -13.99 21.20
N ILE A 278 23.16 -12.67 21.28
CA ILE A 278 24.44 -11.98 20.98
C ILE A 278 25.31 -11.77 22.23
N GLY A 279 24.90 -12.32 23.39
CA GLY A 279 25.71 -12.24 24.62
C GLY A 279 25.76 -10.86 25.28
N LEU A 280 24.84 -9.96 24.93
CA LEU A 280 24.75 -8.59 25.47
C LEU A 280 23.68 -8.53 26.58
N ILE A 281 23.80 -9.36 27.59
CA ILE A 281 22.83 -9.43 28.71
C ILE A 281 23.10 -8.35 29.75
N ASP A 282 24.38 -7.98 29.90
CA ASP A 282 24.83 -7.06 30.94
C ASP A 282 24.94 -5.62 30.41
N TRP A 283 24.44 -4.67 31.16
CA TRP A 283 24.53 -3.24 30.85
C TRP A 283 25.93 -2.78 30.45
N PRO A 284 27.01 -3.17 31.15
CA PRO A 284 28.37 -2.78 30.77
C PRO A 284 28.79 -3.28 29.39
N ARG A 285 28.45 -4.51 29.04
CA ARG A 285 28.76 -5.09 27.70
C ARG A 285 27.96 -4.43 26.60
N THR A 286 26.69 -4.12 26.85
CA THR A 286 25.83 -3.43 25.88
C THR A 286 26.34 -1.99 25.63
N ILE A 287 26.73 -1.26 26.67
CA ILE A 287 27.33 0.07 26.56
C ILE A 287 28.65 -0.02 25.80
N ALA A 288 29.52 -0.96 26.13
CA ALA A 288 30.78 -1.17 25.43
C ALA A 288 30.62 -1.45 23.96
N ALA A 289 29.65 -2.34 23.59
CA ALA A 289 29.34 -2.67 22.21
C ALA A 289 28.77 -1.46 21.43
N LEU A 290 27.86 -0.70 22.03
CA LEU A 290 27.31 0.52 21.45
C LEU A 290 28.40 1.58 21.23
N THR A 291 29.27 1.78 22.21
CA THR A 291 30.39 2.73 22.12
C THR A 291 31.34 2.32 20.99
N ALA A 292 31.69 1.04 20.91
CA ALA A 292 32.58 0.51 19.87
C ALA A 292 31.95 0.67 18.47
N LEU A 293 30.65 0.36 18.32
CA LEU A 293 29.92 0.52 17.06
C LEU A 293 29.85 2.00 16.63
N THR A 294 29.57 2.89 17.58
CA THR A 294 29.53 4.34 17.31
C THR A 294 30.91 4.86 16.91
N ALA A 295 31.97 4.45 17.60
CA ALA A 295 33.34 4.83 17.26
C ALA A 295 33.72 4.30 15.85
N LEU A 296 33.33 3.07 15.51
CA LEU A 296 33.57 2.51 14.19
C LEU A 296 32.83 3.29 13.10
N ALA A 297 31.56 3.64 13.33
CA ALA A 297 30.77 4.42 12.39
C ALA A 297 31.35 5.82 12.16
N LEU A 298 31.73 6.52 13.25
CA LEU A 298 32.37 7.82 13.18
C LEU A 298 33.73 7.73 12.47
N GLY A 299 34.52 6.71 12.76
CA GLY A 299 35.79 6.46 12.09
C GLY A 299 35.61 6.22 10.57
N LEU A 300 34.60 5.46 10.17
CA LEU A 300 34.28 5.23 8.77
C LEU A 300 33.84 6.52 8.07
N ILE A 301 32.99 7.32 8.71
CA ILE A 301 32.54 8.62 8.19
C ILE A 301 33.74 9.57 8.04
N ALA A 302 34.59 9.65 9.05
CA ALA A 302 35.81 10.46 8.98
C ALA A 302 36.73 10.01 7.84
N LEU A 303 36.94 8.71 7.65
CA LEU A 303 37.71 8.15 6.55
C LEU A 303 37.13 8.52 5.18
N LEU A 304 35.81 8.41 5.03
CA LEU A 304 35.10 8.78 3.79
C LEU A 304 35.22 10.28 3.51
N LEU A 305 35.07 11.12 4.53
CA LEU A 305 35.25 12.57 4.40
C LEU A 305 36.70 12.94 4.05
N LEU A 306 37.68 12.34 4.70
CA LEU A 306 39.09 12.56 4.37
C LEU A 306 39.42 12.14 2.92
N ARG A 307 38.84 11.06 2.44
CA ARG A 307 38.98 10.65 1.02
C ARG A 307 38.25 11.59 0.08
N SER A 308 37.10 12.13 0.43
CA SER A 308 36.31 13.04 -0.41
C SER A 308 36.90 14.44 -0.48
N THR A 309 37.68 14.88 0.52
CA THR A 309 38.36 16.20 0.53
C THR A 309 39.59 16.27 -0.39
N GLN A 310 40.08 15.14 -0.91
CA GLN A 310 41.02 15.15 -2.02
C GLN A 310 40.29 15.57 -3.31
N ARG A 311 40.10 16.89 -3.47
CA ARG A 311 39.63 17.46 -4.74
C ARG A 311 40.56 16.96 -5.84
N PRO A 312 40.07 16.38 -6.93
CA PRO A 312 40.92 16.06 -8.07
C PRO A 312 41.62 17.36 -8.48
N ALA A 313 42.94 17.36 -8.42
CA ALA A 313 43.71 18.54 -8.81
C ALA A 313 43.28 18.93 -10.21
N ASP A 314 42.90 20.20 -10.40
CA ASP A 314 42.52 20.73 -11.70
C ASP A 314 43.55 20.26 -12.73
N PRO A 315 43.15 19.52 -13.78
CA PRO A 315 44.11 18.92 -14.73
C PRO A 315 45.03 19.94 -15.38
N LEU A 316 44.56 21.21 -15.51
CA LEU A 316 45.31 22.30 -16.05
C LEU A 316 46.42 22.76 -15.07
N VAL A 317 46.06 22.93 -13.78
CA VAL A 317 46.98 23.27 -12.73
C VAL A 317 48.00 22.16 -12.50
N ALA A 318 47.55 20.90 -12.57
CA ALA A 318 48.44 19.75 -12.42
C ALA A 318 49.45 19.65 -13.60
N ALA A 319 49.02 19.99 -14.82
CA ALA A 319 49.90 20.04 -15.99
C ALA A 319 50.99 21.14 -15.81
N TYR A 320 50.58 22.35 -15.44
CA TYR A 320 51.53 23.45 -15.23
C TYR A 320 52.48 23.19 -14.09
N ALA A 321 52.01 22.56 -13.00
CA ALA A 321 52.89 22.14 -11.91
C ALA A 321 53.96 21.11 -12.34
N ARG A 322 53.66 20.25 -13.34
CA ARG A 322 54.68 19.35 -13.93
C ARG A 322 55.75 20.15 -14.68
N PHE A 323 55.37 21.19 -15.41
CA PHE A 323 56.28 22.09 -16.09
C PHE A 323 57.19 22.79 -15.06
N CYS A 324 56.64 23.40 -14.00
CA CYS A 324 57.44 24.02 -12.97
C CYS A 324 58.41 23.04 -12.28
N ARG A 325 58.00 21.77 -12.07
CA ARG A 325 58.91 20.73 -11.50
C ARG A 325 60.07 20.37 -12.46
N LYS A 326 59.86 20.41 -13.80
CA LYS A 326 60.96 20.18 -14.74
C LYS A 326 62.01 21.29 -14.59
N LEU A 327 61.60 22.55 -14.53
CA LEU A 327 62.48 23.68 -14.33
C LEU A 327 63.15 23.72 -12.94
N ALA A 328 62.42 23.32 -11.88
CA ALA A 328 62.97 23.19 -10.56
C ALA A 328 64.14 22.18 -10.46
N ARG A 329 64.12 21.10 -11.24
CA ARG A 329 65.21 20.13 -11.37
C ARG A 329 66.48 20.75 -12.02
N ARG A 330 66.32 21.86 -12.67
CA ARG A 330 67.41 22.66 -13.24
C ARG A 330 67.76 23.88 -12.39
N GLN A 331 67.45 23.84 -11.09
CA GLN A 331 67.70 24.89 -10.11
C GLN A 331 66.95 26.21 -10.39
N LEU A 332 65.82 26.14 -11.09
CA LEU A 332 64.92 27.24 -11.34
C LEU A 332 63.55 26.98 -10.73
N PRO A 333 63.41 26.81 -9.39
CA PRO A 333 62.15 26.57 -8.77
C PRO A 333 61.28 27.82 -8.80
N ARG A 334 59.95 27.64 -8.88
CA ARG A 334 58.98 28.71 -8.76
C ARG A 334 58.84 29.10 -7.27
N ALA A 335 58.94 30.38 -6.97
CA ALA A 335 58.81 30.88 -5.59
C ALA A 335 57.36 30.80 -5.10
N PRO A 336 57.10 30.61 -3.78
CA PRO A 336 55.79 30.74 -3.21
C PRO A 336 55.16 32.09 -3.52
N GLY A 337 53.91 32.10 -4.09
CA GLY A 337 53.21 33.33 -4.48
C GLY A 337 53.62 33.93 -5.85
N GLU A 338 54.68 33.46 -6.50
CA GLU A 338 55.12 33.94 -7.80
C GLU A 338 54.09 33.65 -8.88
N GLY A 339 53.66 34.67 -9.65
CA GLY A 339 52.75 34.53 -10.75
C GLY A 339 53.32 33.68 -11.91
N PRO A 340 52.53 33.03 -12.75
CA PRO A 340 53.05 32.26 -13.88
C PRO A 340 53.80 33.13 -14.87
N ARG A 341 53.40 34.40 -15.04
CA ARG A 341 54.03 35.34 -15.95
C ARG A 341 55.42 35.78 -15.41
N ASP A 342 55.47 36.16 -14.15
CA ASP A 342 56.69 36.60 -13.49
C ASP A 342 57.73 35.47 -13.42
N TYR A 343 57.22 34.24 -13.20
CA TYR A 343 58.05 33.03 -13.26
C TYR A 343 58.64 32.81 -14.63
N ALA A 344 57.84 32.94 -15.70
CA ALA A 344 58.34 32.78 -17.08
C ALA A 344 59.40 33.87 -17.45
N GLU A 345 59.16 35.11 -17.02
CA GLU A 345 60.09 36.23 -17.23
C GLU A 345 61.43 35.97 -16.55
N ARG A 346 61.39 35.59 -15.27
CA ARG A 346 62.59 35.27 -14.51
C ARG A 346 63.40 34.09 -15.10
N VAL A 347 62.68 33.04 -15.55
CA VAL A 347 63.31 31.86 -16.18
C VAL A 347 63.93 32.26 -17.52
N ALA A 348 63.24 33.05 -18.35
CA ALA A 348 63.74 33.53 -19.65
C ALA A 348 64.96 34.42 -19.50
N ALA A 349 65.01 35.27 -18.44
CA ALA A 349 66.19 36.08 -18.15
C ALA A 349 67.40 35.24 -17.68
N ALA A 350 67.14 34.18 -16.91
CA ALA A 350 68.19 33.31 -16.40
C ALA A 350 68.71 32.30 -17.48
N ARG A 351 67.86 31.93 -18.44
CA ARG A 351 68.17 30.98 -19.50
C ARG A 351 67.51 31.41 -20.82
N PRO A 352 68.16 32.32 -21.57
CA PRO A 352 67.63 32.87 -22.81
C PRO A 352 67.33 31.79 -23.88
N GLU A 353 68.06 30.68 -23.87
CA GLU A 353 67.86 29.54 -24.78
C GLU A 353 66.53 28.80 -24.54
N LEU A 354 65.92 28.92 -23.37
CA LEU A 354 64.63 28.32 -23.04
C LEU A 354 63.47 29.31 -23.18
N ALA A 355 63.74 30.58 -23.40
CA ALA A 355 62.78 31.67 -23.35
C ALA A 355 61.55 31.43 -24.20
N GLU A 356 61.73 31.05 -25.47
CA GLU A 356 60.65 30.83 -26.43
C GLU A 356 59.69 29.74 -25.94
N GLN A 357 60.24 28.61 -25.52
CA GLN A 357 59.43 27.48 -25.06
C GLN A 357 58.73 27.77 -23.75
N VAL A 358 59.38 28.41 -22.82
CA VAL A 358 58.82 28.82 -21.50
C VAL A 358 57.65 29.77 -21.69
N TRP A 359 57.84 30.78 -22.55
CA TRP A 359 56.75 31.71 -22.88
C TRP A 359 55.57 31.05 -23.61
N ALA A 360 55.85 30.16 -24.59
CA ALA A 360 54.81 29.44 -25.30
C ALA A 360 53.94 28.61 -24.35
N ILE A 361 54.56 27.86 -23.45
CA ILE A 361 53.84 27.03 -22.45
C ILE A 361 53.06 27.89 -21.45
N THR A 362 53.69 28.97 -20.94
CA THR A 362 53.08 29.85 -19.97
C THR A 362 51.94 30.68 -20.55
N ALA A 363 52.10 31.21 -21.77
CA ALA A 363 51.02 31.94 -22.46
C ALA A 363 49.81 31.02 -22.76
N LEU A 364 50.05 29.78 -23.19
CA LEU A 364 49.00 28.80 -23.39
C LEU A 364 48.28 28.48 -22.06
N TYR A 365 49.03 28.26 -20.96
CA TYR A 365 48.44 28.02 -19.64
C TYR A 365 47.60 29.22 -19.15
N LEU A 366 48.11 30.47 -19.28
CA LEU A 366 47.37 31.66 -18.88
C LEU A 366 46.10 31.86 -19.68
N ARG A 367 46.17 31.66 -21.01
CA ARG A 367 44.95 31.69 -21.85
C ARG A 367 43.90 30.69 -21.43
N LEU A 368 44.32 29.43 -21.17
CA LEU A 368 43.40 28.37 -20.78
C LEU A 368 42.86 28.53 -19.35
N ARG A 369 43.62 29.18 -18.46
CA ARG A 369 43.23 29.35 -17.03
C ARG A 369 42.37 30.57 -16.78
N TYR A 370 42.64 31.66 -17.49
CA TYR A 370 42.06 32.98 -17.26
C TYR A 370 41.35 33.57 -18.51
N GLY A 371 41.32 32.85 -19.60
CA GLY A 371 40.59 33.26 -20.79
C GLY A 371 39.09 33.18 -20.61
N VAL A 372 38.33 33.85 -21.47
CA VAL A 372 36.87 33.94 -21.42
C VAL A 372 36.20 32.62 -21.79
N GLU A 373 36.83 31.82 -22.64
CA GLU A 373 36.29 30.51 -23.06
C GLU A 373 36.81 29.38 -22.19
N PRO A 374 35.94 28.43 -21.81
CA PRO A 374 36.37 27.27 -21.03
C PRO A 374 37.33 26.40 -21.86
N PRO A 375 38.40 25.85 -21.24
CA PRO A 375 39.39 25.05 -21.96
C PRO A 375 38.77 23.76 -22.51
N SER A 376 38.96 23.49 -23.80
CA SER A 376 38.55 22.24 -24.43
C SER A 376 39.48 21.09 -24.04
N THR A 377 39.00 19.84 -24.21
CA THR A 377 39.85 18.65 -24.05
C THR A 377 41.04 18.63 -24.99
N THR A 378 40.93 19.26 -26.14
CA THR A 378 41.98 19.40 -27.16
C THR A 378 43.05 20.35 -26.67
N ASP A 379 42.67 21.50 -26.10
CA ASP A 379 43.61 22.50 -25.57
C ASP A 379 44.44 21.94 -24.39
N LEU A 380 43.80 21.20 -23.51
CA LEU A 380 44.50 20.54 -22.41
C LEU A 380 45.51 19.50 -22.92
N LYS A 381 45.14 18.71 -23.93
CA LYS A 381 46.06 17.77 -24.59
C LYS A 381 47.25 18.49 -25.24
N GLN A 382 47.01 19.64 -25.87
CA GLN A 382 48.05 20.46 -26.48
C GLN A 382 49.05 20.97 -25.44
N LEU A 383 48.56 21.53 -24.34
CA LEU A 383 49.41 21.97 -23.20
C LEU A 383 50.24 20.81 -22.65
N GLN A 384 49.59 19.68 -22.39
CA GLN A 384 50.27 18.47 -21.89
C GLN A 384 51.34 17.96 -22.86
N ARG A 385 51.12 18.06 -24.19
CA ARG A 385 52.07 17.65 -25.22
C ARG A 385 53.29 18.59 -25.23
N GLN A 386 53.07 19.90 -25.20
CA GLN A 386 54.17 20.88 -25.12
C GLN A 386 55.02 20.70 -23.86
N ILE A 387 54.36 20.49 -22.70
CA ILE A 387 55.05 20.22 -21.46
C ILE A 387 55.85 18.89 -21.49
N ARG A 388 55.34 17.86 -22.18
CA ARG A 388 56.06 16.59 -22.33
C ARG A 388 57.31 16.79 -23.19
N GLN A 389 57.20 17.51 -24.32
CA GLN A 389 58.27 17.77 -25.25
C GLN A 389 59.30 18.75 -24.74
N PHE A 390 58.93 19.59 -23.76
CA PHE A 390 59.84 20.54 -23.12
C PHE A 390 60.97 19.81 -22.39
N ALA A 391 62.20 20.05 -22.84
CA ALA A 391 63.44 19.52 -22.22
C ALA A 391 64.31 20.68 -21.78
N PRO A 392 64.28 21.09 -20.47
CA PRO A 392 65.07 22.22 -19.94
C PRO A 392 66.53 21.92 -19.78
#